data_0c8d4df37e11fad9daeb718146df590a
#
_entry.id   0c8d4df37e11fad9daeb718146df590a
#
_cell.length_a   1.000
_cell.length_b   1.000
_cell.length_c   1.000
_cell.angle_alpha   90.00
_cell.angle_beta   90.00
_cell.angle_gamma   90.00
#
_symmetry.space_group_name_H-M   'P 1'
#
loop_
_entity.id
_entity.type
_entity.pdbx_description
1 polymer ?
#
loop_
_entity_poly.entity_id
_entity_poly.type
_entity_poly.pdbx_seq_one_letter_code
_entity_poly.pdbx_strand_id
1 'polypeptide(L)'
;RAADERGYKITIVNAEGDSEQQLSDVESLLAQGCNVIVITAVDGDAIQPALDKCKEKGVPVIMKARGSNGTPGVDYVTFYSSDFVAEGRYAGEWAYKACTDKGLDTIKVAEIQGILGGTDVRDRSDGFHAVAEEKGNFDFVVQQTANFSRTEAQEVAANVLQSTGGDIDVFYCHNDEMALGVSLACQSAGLKINEDVYIIGVDGMYETFDAIKAGTISATITCTPKFADEVFDGIEAGMAGEKLDTFYAIEDVPVDATNVDENYDLGF
;
A
#
# COMPACT_ATOMS: atom_id res chain seq x y z
N ARG A 1 22.79 -1.01 3.10
CA ARG A 1 23.35 -2.31 2.68
C ARG A 1 23.49 -2.36 1.17
N ALA A 2 22.42 -2.39 0.36
CA ALA A 2 22.49 -2.49 -1.11
C ALA A 2 23.39 -1.42 -1.73
N ALA A 3 23.34 -0.17 -1.26
CA ALA A 3 24.21 0.92 -1.70
C ALA A 3 25.68 0.67 -1.36
N ASP A 4 25.98 0.22 -0.14
CA ASP A 4 27.36 -0.03 0.31
C ASP A 4 28.01 -1.18 -0.46
N GLU A 5 27.25 -2.26 -0.71
CA GLU A 5 27.71 -3.42 -1.48
C GLU A 5 28.07 -3.06 -2.94
N ARG A 6 27.40 -2.03 -3.49
CA ARG A 6 27.59 -1.50 -4.86
C ARG A 6 28.55 -0.30 -4.90
N GLY A 7 29.05 0.16 -3.74
CA GLY A 7 29.98 1.29 -3.64
C GLY A 7 29.37 2.66 -3.84
N TYR A 8 28.04 2.81 -3.66
CA TYR A 8 27.36 4.08 -3.73
C TYR A 8 27.37 4.81 -2.39
N LYS A 9 27.52 6.13 -2.43
CA LYS A 9 27.24 6.99 -1.30
C LYS A 9 25.76 7.36 -1.28
N ILE A 10 25.05 7.01 -0.22
CA ILE A 10 23.63 7.33 -0.05
C ILE A 10 23.45 8.39 1.03
N THR A 11 22.53 9.33 0.80
CA THR A 11 21.99 10.26 1.81
C THR A 11 20.48 10.03 1.89
N ILE A 12 19.97 9.75 3.08
CA ILE A 12 18.55 9.48 3.31
C ILE A 12 17.98 10.63 4.14
N VAL A 13 16.85 11.15 3.70
CA VAL A 13 16.06 12.17 4.40
C VAL A 13 14.61 11.68 4.55
N ASN A 14 13.92 12.16 5.56
CA ASN A 14 12.53 11.80 5.84
C ASN A 14 11.72 13.08 6.10
N ALA A 15 10.75 13.34 5.26
CA ALA A 15 9.86 14.49 5.36
C ALA A 15 8.71 14.31 6.37
N GLU A 16 8.58 13.12 6.99
CA GLU A 16 7.59 12.81 8.02
C GLU A 16 6.13 13.14 7.63
N GLY A 17 5.80 12.96 6.34
CA GLY A 17 4.47 13.24 5.82
C GLY A 17 4.22 14.69 5.43
N ASP A 18 5.23 15.57 5.48
CA ASP A 18 5.13 16.97 5.09
C ASP A 18 5.68 17.19 3.68
N SER A 19 4.81 17.61 2.75
CA SER A 19 5.16 17.85 1.34
C SER A 19 6.06 19.08 1.14
N GLU A 20 5.95 20.12 1.98
CA GLU A 20 6.83 21.29 1.92
C GLU A 20 8.24 20.91 2.39
N GLN A 21 8.33 20.10 3.46
CA GLN A 21 9.60 19.56 3.91
C GLN A 21 10.22 18.65 2.84
N GLN A 22 9.44 17.82 2.15
CA GLN A 22 9.94 16.96 1.08
C GLN A 22 10.56 17.76 -0.07
N LEU A 23 9.93 18.86 -0.48
CA LEU A 23 10.49 19.77 -1.49
C LEU A 23 11.83 20.35 -1.01
N SER A 24 11.89 20.86 0.23
CA SER A 24 13.10 21.40 0.83
C SER A 24 14.24 20.38 0.91
N ASP A 25 13.90 19.13 1.25
CA ASP A 25 14.84 18.02 1.31
C ASP A 25 15.44 17.72 -0.07
N VAL A 26 14.62 17.68 -1.12
CA VAL A 26 15.07 17.47 -2.50
C VAL A 26 16.01 18.62 -2.93
N GLU A 27 15.67 19.88 -2.66
CA GLU A 27 16.55 21.02 -2.95
C GLU A 27 17.90 20.91 -2.21
N SER A 28 17.89 20.46 -0.96
CA SER A 28 19.10 20.22 -0.17
C SER A 28 19.97 19.10 -0.77
N LEU A 29 19.38 17.99 -1.18
CA LEU A 29 20.09 16.88 -1.84
C LEU A 29 20.70 17.32 -3.17
N LEU A 30 19.98 18.09 -3.97
CA LEU A 30 20.49 18.70 -5.21
C LEU A 30 21.69 19.62 -4.94
N ALA A 31 21.62 20.46 -3.88
CA ALA A 31 22.72 21.34 -3.48
C ALA A 31 23.94 20.56 -2.98
N GLN A 32 23.77 19.38 -2.42
CA GLN A 32 24.85 18.48 -2.01
C GLN A 32 25.48 17.73 -3.19
N GLY A 33 24.92 17.85 -4.41
CA GLY A 33 25.48 17.26 -5.64
C GLY A 33 25.10 15.80 -5.82
N CYS A 34 23.94 15.37 -5.34
CA CYS A 34 23.42 14.04 -5.64
C CYS A 34 23.22 13.87 -7.16
N ASN A 35 23.64 12.72 -7.68
CA ASN A 35 23.59 12.43 -9.13
C ASN A 35 22.30 11.73 -9.56
N VAL A 36 21.60 11.12 -8.62
CA VAL A 36 20.30 10.47 -8.78
C VAL A 36 19.49 10.76 -7.52
N ILE A 37 18.22 11.02 -7.66
CA ILE A 37 17.26 11.14 -6.53
C ILE A 37 16.26 9.99 -6.62
N VAL A 38 16.08 9.25 -5.52
CA VAL A 38 15.02 8.25 -5.38
C VAL A 38 13.97 8.83 -4.44
N ILE A 39 12.71 8.90 -4.87
CA ILE A 39 11.62 9.56 -4.12
C ILE A 39 10.48 8.58 -3.88
N THR A 40 10.01 8.52 -2.63
CA THR A 40 8.68 8.05 -2.26
C THR A 40 7.83 9.29 -1.99
N ALA A 41 6.85 9.61 -2.84
CA ALA A 41 6.08 10.84 -2.70
C ALA A 41 5.22 10.83 -1.42
N VAL A 42 5.17 11.94 -0.72
CA VAL A 42 4.20 12.18 0.35
C VAL A 42 2.80 12.33 -0.25
N ASP A 43 2.71 13.13 -1.31
CA ASP A 43 1.50 13.38 -2.08
C ASP A 43 1.84 13.42 -3.58
N GLY A 44 1.00 12.76 -4.40
CA GLY A 44 1.27 12.56 -5.82
C GLY A 44 1.24 13.85 -6.67
N ASP A 45 0.49 14.85 -6.24
CA ASP A 45 0.41 16.17 -6.90
C ASP A 45 1.43 17.15 -6.32
N ALA A 46 1.58 17.19 -5.00
CA ALA A 46 2.45 18.13 -4.30
C ALA A 46 3.94 17.89 -4.59
N ILE A 47 4.34 16.71 -5.07
CA ILE A 47 5.73 16.41 -5.41
C ILE A 47 6.20 17.06 -6.72
N GLN A 48 5.31 17.55 -7.60
CA GLN A 48 5.67 18.07 -8.93
C GLN A 48 6.73 19.16 -8.89
N PRO A 49 6.71 20.17 -7.99
CA PRO A 49 7.76 21.17 -7.90
C PRO A 49 9.16 20.58 -7.63
N ALA A 50 9.25 19.49 -6.85
CA ALA A 50 10.51 18.80 -6.60
C ALA A 50 11.05 18.09 -7.85
N LEU A 51 10.16 17.45 -8.64
CA LEU A 51 10.50 16.85 -9.92
C LEU A 51 11.00 17.89 -10.92
N ASP A 52 10.35 19.05 -11.00
CA ASP A 52 10.75 20.18 -11.85
C ASP A 52 12.15 20.68 -11.49
N LYS A 53 12.48 20.79 -10.20
CA LYS A 53 13.83 21.16 -9.72
C LYS A 53 14.89 20.15 -10.13
N CYS A 54 14.61 18.85 -10.03
CA CYS A 54 15.51 17.82 -10.47
C CYS A 54 15.75 17.91 -11.99
N LYS A 55 14.68 18.09 -12.75
CA LYS A 55 14.73 18.26 -14.21
C LYS A 55 15.54 19.49 -14.63
N GLU A 56 15.35 20.66 -13.99
CA GLU A 56 16.13 21.87 -14.21
C GLU A 56 17.63 21.66 -13.96
N LYS A 57 17.98 20.83 -12.99
CA LYS A 57 19.36 20.47 -12.65
C LYS A 57 19.93 19.33 -13.49
N GLY A 58 19.11 18.65 -14.31
CA GLY A 58 19.50 17.48 -15.08
C GLY A 58 19.80 16.25 -14.21
N VAL A 59 19.21 16.18 -13.01
CA VAL A 59 19.36 15.05 -12.10
C VAL A 59 18.17 14.11 -12.29
N PRO A 60 18.40 12.85 -12.70
CA PRO A 60 17.34 11.89 -12.91
C PRO A 60 16.65 11.51 -11.58
N VAL A 61 15.32 11.33 -11.66
CA VAL A 61 14.51 10.88 -10.55
C VAL A 61 13.98 9.49 -10.83
N ILE A 62 14.06 8.61 -9.83
CA ILE A 62 13.35 7.33 -9.79
C ILE A 62 12.29 7.43 -8.70
N MET A 63 11.04 7.17 -9.07
CA MET A 63 9.97 7.05 -8.08
C MET A 63 9.98 5.66 -7.46
N LYS A 64 9.69 5.57 -6.17
CA LYS A 64 9.68 4.31 -5.40
C LYS A 64 8.46 4.26 -4.48
N ALA A 65 7.83 3.10 -4.40
CA ALA A 65 6.66 2.81 -3.57
C ALA A 65 5.47 3.72 -3.91
N ARG A 66 5.39 4.94 -3.43
CA ARG A 66 4.37 5.91 -3.82
C ARG A 66 4.89 6.81 -4.95
N GLY A 67 4.09 6.91 -6.01
CA GLY A 67 4.44 7.63 -7.22
C GLY A 67 4.02 9.10 -7.21
N SER A 68 4.09 9.69 -8.40
CA SER A 68 3.62 11.03 -8.72
C SER A 68 2.52 10.94 -9.78
N ASN A 69 1.64 11.94 -9.82
CA ASN A 69 0.70 12.14 -10.93
C ASN A 69 1.36 12.76 -12.18
N GLY A 70 2.67 13.01 -12.14
CA GLY A 70 3.48 13.40 -13.30
C GLY A 70 3.63 12.30 -14.35
N THR A 71 4.21 12.66 -15.50
CA THR A 71 4.35 11.77 -16.64
C THR A 71 5.65 10.97 -16.58
N PRO A 72 5.61 9.62 -16.53
CA PRO A 72 6.81 8.78 -16.62
C PRO A 72 7.60 9.04 -17.90
N GLY A 73 8.93 9.03 -17.80
CA GLY A 73 9.84 9.34 -18.90
C GLY A 73 9.93 10.85 -19.27
N VAL A 74 9.15 11.71 -18.60
CA VAL A 74 9.15 13.18 -18.78
C VAL A 74 9.52 13.88 -17.48
N ASP A 75 8.81 13.60 -16.40
CA ASP A 75 8.98 14.24 -15.10
C ASP A 75 9.84 13.40 -14.16
N TYR A 76 9.85 12.10 -14.35
CA TYR A 76 10.76 11.15 -13.71
C TYR A 76 11.11 10.02 -14.69
N VAL A 77 12.19 9.27 -14.43
CA VAL A 77 12.70 8.26 -15.37
C VAL A 77 11.84 7.01 -15.35
N THR A 78 11.61 6.46 -14.16
CA THR A 78 10.86 5.21 -13.95
C THR A 78 10.28 5.15 -12.56
N PHE A 79 9.35 4.22 -12.34
CA PHE A 79 8.69 3.98 -11.07
C PHE A 79 8.73 2.50 -10.70
N TYR A 80 9.24 2.22 -9.51
CA TYR A 80 9.27 0.88 -8.89
C TYR A 80 8.25 0.83 -7.77
N SER A 81 7.25 -0.01 -7.90
CA SER A 81 6.21 -0.16 -6.88
C SER A 81 5.42 -1.44 -7.07
N SER A 82 4.71 -1.86 -6.05
CA SER A 82 3.56 -2.73 -6.17
C SER A 82 2.52 -2.12 -7.13
N ASP A 83 1.73 -2.95 -7.78
CA ASP A 83 0.54 -2.53 -8.51
C ASP A 83 -0.64 -2.40 -7.52
N PHE A 84 -0.82 -1.21 -6.97
CA PHE A 84 -1.85 -0.95 -5.95
C PHE A 84 -3.27 -1.20 -6.46
N VAL A 85 -3.52 -1.03 -7.75
CA VAL A 85 -4.81 -1.41 -8.36
C VAL A 85 -5.00 -2.92 -8.31
N ALA A 86 -3.95 -3.68 -8.64
CA ALA A 86 -3.98 -5.14 -8.54
C ALA A 86 -4.16 -5.61 -7.10
N GLU A 87 -3.49 -4.98 -6.11
CA GLU A 87 -3.69 -5.28 -4.68
C GLU A 87 -5.15 -5.11 -4.26
N GLY A 88 -5.77 -3.96 -4.62
CA GLY A 88 -7.19 -3.72 -4.36
C GLY A 88 -8.08 -4.74 -5.03
N ARG A 89 -7.79 -5.13 -6.27
CA ARG A 89 -8.53 -6.19 -6.98
C ARG A 89 -8.38 -7.54 -6.29
N TYR A 90 -7.19 -7.93 -5.86
CA TYR A 90 -6.99 -9.18 -5.10
C TYR A 90 -7.82 -9.20 -3.81
N ALA A 91 -7.85 -8.09 -3.07
CA ALA A 91 -8.67 -7.97 -1.87
C ALA A 91 -10.18 -8.10 -2.18
N GLY A 92 -10.66 -7.44 -3.24
CA GLY A 92 -12.05 -7.50 -3.69
C GLY A 92 -12.47 -8.91 -4.15
N GLU A 93 -11.64 -9.57 -4.96
CA GLU A 93 -11.91 -10.95 -5.40
C GLU A 93 -11.90 -11.93 -4.24
N TRP A 94 -10.97 -11.79 -3.29
CA TRP A 94 -10.93 -12.60 -2.09
C TRP A 94 -12.20 -12.41 -1.26
N ALA A 95 -12.60 -11.16 -1.00
CA ALA A 95 -13.82 -10.83 -0.26
C ALA A 95 -15.07 -11.41 -0.94
N TYR A 96 -15.19 -11.24 -2.26
CA TYR A 96 -16.28 -11.78 -3.04
C TYR A 96 -16.38 -13.30 -2.87
N LYS A 97 -15.26 -14.00 -3.05
CA LYS A 97 -15.22 -15.45 -2.94
C LYS A 97 -15.60 -15.92 -1.52
N ALA A 98 -15.01 -15.35 -0.48
CA ALA A 98 -15.27 -15.75 0.91
C ALA A 98 -16.72 -15.53 1.31
N CYS A 99 -17.31 -14.39 0.93
CA CYS A 99 -18.70 -14.05 1.26
C CYS A 99 -19.71 -14.87 0.46
N THR A 100 -19.45 -15.12 -0.83
CA THR A 100 -20.35 -15.95 -1.65
C THR A 100 -20.28 -17.43 -1.27
N ASP A 101 -19.13 -17.95 -0.90
CA ASP A 101 -18.99 -19.32 -0.36
C ASP A 101 -19.78 -19.49 0.95
N LYS A 102 -19.93 -18.42 1.72
CA LYS A 102 -20.79 -18.34 2.92
C LYS A 102 -22.27 -18.18 2.60
N GLY A 103 -22.61 -17.89 1.35
CA GLY A 103 -24.01 -17.74 0.88
C GLY A 103 -24.60 -16.35 1.07
N LEU A 104 -23.77 -15.31 1.14
CA LEU A 104 -24.26 -13.93 1.23
C LEU A 104 -24.68 -13.41 -0.15
N ASP A 105 -25.88 -12.91 -0.26
CA ASP A 105 -26.42 -12.29 -1.49
C ASP A 105 -25.94 -10.84 -1.66
N THR A 106 -25.70 -10.13 -0.56
CA THR A 106 -25.15 -8.78 -0.50
C THR A 106 -23.96 -8.79 0.48
N ILE A 107 -22.89 -8.10 0.13
CA ILE A 107 -21.64 -8.03 0.92
C ILE A 107 -21.50 -6.61 1.46
N LYS A 108 -21.64 -6.44 2.77
CA LYS A 108 -21.49 -5.14 3.45
C LYS A 108 -20.03 -4.89 3.80
N VAL A 109 -19.46 -3.84 3.21
CA VAL A 109 -18.05 -3.50 3.35
C VAL A 109 -17.87 -2.21 4.15
N ALA A 110 -16.96 -2.27 5.11
CA ALA A 110 -16.33 -1.09 5.71
C ALA A 110 -14.91 -0.98 5.17
N GLU A 111 -14.64 0.06 4.39
CA GLU A 111 -13.31 0.36 3.84
C GLU A 111 -12.57 1.31 4.78
N ILE A 112 -11.42 0.86 5.30
CA ILE A 112 -10.55 1.62 6.21
C ILE A 112 -9.33 2.08 5.43
N GLN A 113 -9.33 3.36 5.09
CA GLN A 113 -8.37 3.97 4.18
C GLN A 113 -7.12 4.48 4.91
N GLY A 114 -6.00 4.52 4.18
CA GLY A 114 -4.75 5.16 4.62
C GLY A 114 -4.82 6.69 4.57
N ILE A 115 -3.65 7.34 4.48
CA ILE A 115 -3.53 8.81 4.39
C ILE A 115 -4.04 9.25 3.02
N LEU A 116 -5.06 10.11 3.01
CA LEU A 116 -5.66 10.62 1.78
C LEU A 116 -4.66 11.49 0.99
N GLY A 117 -4.70 11.40 -0.35
CA GLY A 117 -3.78 12.07 -1.27
C GLY A 117 -2.65 11.16 -1.77
N GLY A 118 -2.39 10.03 -1.13
CA GLY A 118 -1.45 9.02 -1.61
C GLY A 118 -2.00 8.24 -2.82
N THR A 119 -1.13 7.92 -3.78
CA THR A 119 -1.50 7.08 -4.94
C THR A 119 -1.87 5.68 -4.52
N ASP A 120 -1.21 5.14 -3.50
CA ASP A 120 -1.49 3.85 -2.86
C ASP A 120 -2.93 3.75 -2.34
N VAL A 121 -3.41 4.78 -1.64
CA VAL A 121 -4.78 4.80 -1.09
C VAL A 121 -5.82 4.84 -2.21
N ARG A 122 -5.63 5.73 -3.20
CA ARG A 122 -6.52 5.86 -4.35
C ARG A 122 -6.59 4.54 -5.13
N ASP A 123 -5.44 4.02 -5.51
CA ASP A 123 -5.36 2.89 -6.44
C ASP A 123 -5.83 1.58 -5.79
N ARG A 124 -5.59 1.37 -4.48
CA ARG A 124 -6.17 0.27 -3.70
C ARG A 124 -7.69 0.36 -3.63
N SER A 125 -8.22 1.57 -3.39
CA SER A 125 -9.67 1.82 -3.41
C SER A 125 -10.25 1.53 -4.79
N ASP A 126 -9.68 2.12 -5.85
CA ASP A 126 -10.13 1.94 -7.23
C ASP A 126 -10.14 0.46 -7.65
N GLY A 127 -9.11 -0.29 -7.27
CA GLY A 127 -9.00 -1.73 -7.55
C GLY A 127 -10.12 -2.55 -6.90
N PHE A 128 -10.39 -2.32 -5.61
CA PHE A 128 -11.45 -3.02 -4.89
C PHE A 128 -12.84 -2.64 -5.44
N HIS A 129 -13.07 -1.34 -5.66
CA HIS A 129 -14.34 -0.84 -6.22
C HIS A 129 -14.60 -1.35 -7.63
N ALA A 130 -13.58 -1.52 -8.47
CA ALA A 130 -13.73 -2.11 -9.80
C ALA A 130 -14.27 -3.55 -9.72
N VAL A 131 -13.78 -4.37 -8.78
CA VAL A 131 -14.33 -5.70 -8.54
C VAL A 131 -15.76 -5.61 -8.02
N ALA A 132 -16.04 -4.68 -7.11
CA ALA A 132 -17.39 -4.49 -6.58
C ALA A 132 -18.40 -4.13 -7.68
N GLU A 133 -18.03 -3.28 -8.64
CA GLU A 133 -18.86 -2.96 -9.81
C GLU A 133 -19.06 -4.18 -10.72
N GLU A 134 -18.00 -4.95 -11.00
CA GLU A 134 -18.05 -6.16 -11.83
C GLU A 134 -18.98 -7.23 -11.25
N LYS A 135 -18.99 -7.41 -9.92
CA LYS A 135 -19.81 -8.43 -9.23
C LYS A 135 -21.23 -7.93 -8.93
N GLY A 136 -21.41 -6.64 -8.64
CA GLY A 136 -22.69 -5.96 -8.50
C GLY A 136 -23.45 -6.25 -7.20
N ASN A 137 -22.80 -6.86 -6.20
CA ASN A 137 -23.45 -7.24 -4.94
C ASN A 137 -22.72 -6.73 -3.68
N PHE A 138 -21.80 -5.78 -3.82
CA PHE A 138 -21.17 -5.10 -2.70
C PHE A 138 -21.93 -3.84 -2.28
N ASP A 139 -22.02 -3.62 -0.97
CA ASP A 139 -22.62 -2.45 -0.33
C ASP A 139 -21.54 -1.79 0.58
N PHE A 140 -20.99 -0.66 0.15
CA PHE A 140 -20.02 0.10 0.94
C PHE A 140 -20.75 0.94 1.99
N VAL A 141 -20.94 0.38 3.17
CA VAL A 141 -21.65 1.03 4.28
C VAL A 141 -20.80 2.09 4.98
N VAL A 142 -19.47 1.96 4.93
CA VAL A 142 -18.51 2.93 5.50
C VAL A 142 -17.26 3.01 4.61
N GLN A 143 -16.78 4.24 4.46
CA GLN A 143 -15.48 4.58 3.88
C GLN A 143 -14.86 5.65 4.77
N GLN A 144 -13.79 5.32 5.49
CA GLN A 144 -13.18 6.23 6.45
C GLN A 144 -11.67 6.03 6.55
N THR A 145 -10.92 7.15 6.63
CA THR A 145 -9.47 7.09 6.86
C THR A 145 -9.15 6.77 8.32
N ALA A 146 -8.06 5.99 8.49
CA ALA A 146 -7.39 5.77 9.77
C ALA A 146 -5.86 5.94 9.62
N ASN A 147 -5.41 6.69 8.58
CA ASN A 147 -4.05 7.22 8.41
C ASN A 147 -2.93 6.17 8.52
N PHE A 148 -3.18 4.91 8.12
CA PHE A 148 -2.29 3.76 8.30
C PHE A 148 -1.94 3.46 9.77
N SER A 149 -2.73 3.98 10.72
CA SER A 149 -2.52 3.85 12.15
C SER A 149 -3.36 2.72 12.76
N ARG A 150 -2.70 1.77 13.45
CA ARG A 150 -3.38 0.67 14.17
C ARG A 150 -4.37 1.20 15.22
N THR A 151 -3.97 2.22 15.97
CA THR A 151 -4.80 2.81 17.04
C THR A 151 -6.02 3.51 16.46
N GLU A 152 -5.83 4.34 15.42
CA GLU A 152 -6.96 5.03 14.78
C GLU A 152 -7.91 4.04 14.12
N ALA A 153 -7.39 3.00 13.46
CA ALA A 153 -8.23 1.96 12.85
C ALA A 153 -9.05 1.19 13.90
N GLN A 154 -8.48 0.92 15.08
CA GLN A 154 -9.22 0.31 16.18
C GLN A 154 -10.38 1.21 16.65
N GLU A 155 -10.14 2.52 16.78
CA GLU A 155 -11.19 3.49 17.17
C GLU A 155 -12.26 3.62 16.08
N VAL A 156 -11.86 3.73 14.82
CA VAL A 156 -12.78 3.79 13.67
C VAL A 156 -13.65 2.53 13.62
N ALA A 157 -13.04 1.33 13.70
CA ALA A 157 -13.77 0.08 13.66
C ALA A 157 -14.75 -0.07 14.83
N ALA A 158 -14.38 0.34 16.04
CA ALA A 158 -15.28 0.33 17.20
C ALA A 158 -16.52 1.23 16.96
N ASN A 159 -16.31 2.42 16.38
CA ASN A 159 -17.40 3.34 16.02
C ASN A 159 -18.28 2.77 14.90
N VAL A 160 -17.67 2.15 13.88
CA VAL A 160 -18.39 1.47 12.79
C VAL A 160 -19.28 0.37 13.35
N LEU A 161 -18.73 -0.54 14.16
CA LEU A 161 -19.47 -1.63 14.78
C LEU A 161 -20.62 -1.13 15.67
N GLN A 162 -20.40 -0.04 16.42
CA GLN A 162 -21.45 0.57 17.23
C GLN A 162 -22.57 1.16 16.36
N SER A 163 -22.25 1.88 15.30
CA SER A 163 -23.23 2.57 14.44
C SER A 163 -24.03 1.62 13.56
N THR A 164 -23.43 0.53 13.13
CA THR A 164 -24.06 -0.51 12.29
C THR A 164 -24.70 -1.63 13.10
N GLY A 165 -24.48 -1.65 14.42
CA GLY A 165 -24.90 -2.79 15.26
C GLY A 165 -24.12 -4.09 14.97
N GLY A 166 -22.93 -3.98 14.39
CA GLY A 166 -22.09 -5.10 13.99
C GLY A 166 -22.44 -5.71 12.62
N ASP A 167 -23.36 -5.08 11.88
CA ASP A 167 -23.83 -5.56 10.56
C ASP A 167 -22.84 -5.17 9.44
N ILE A 168 -21.66 -5.80 9.48
CA ILE A 168 -20.54 -5.68 8.52
C ILE A 168 -20.06 -7.08 8.18
N ASP A 169 -19.91 -7.39 6.89
CA ASP A 169 -19.38 -8.67 6.42
C ASP A 169 -17.86 -8.62 6.21
N VAL A 170 -17.34 -7.47 5.76
CA VAL A 170 -15.92 -7.31 5.43
C VAL A 170 -15.40 -5.96 5.93
N PHE A 171 -14.29 -5.98 6.65
CA PHE A 171 -13.40 -4.82 6.79
C PHE A 171 -12.27 -4.95 5.77
N TYR A 172 -12.20 -4.05 4.80
CA TYR A 172 -11.07 -3.89 3.91
C TYR A 172 -10.18 -2.76 4.42
N CYS A 173 -8.97 -3.09 4.84
CA CYS A 173 -7.99 -2.16 5.39
C CYS A 173 -6.86 -1.98 4.38
N HIS A 174 -6.51 -0.73 4.09
CA HIS A 174 -5.44 -0.43 3.12
C HIS A 174 -4.04 -0.80 3.61
N ASN A 175 -3.88 -1.25 4.87
CA ASN A 175 -2.65 -1.90 5.33
C ASN A 175 -2.88 -2.83 6.52
N ASP A 176 -1.85 -3.60 6.85
CA ASP A 176 -1.85 -4.60 7.90
C ASP A 176 -1.93 -4.00 9.32
N GLU A 177 -1.29 -2.85 9.56
CA GLU A 177 -1.39 -2.14 10.84
C GLU A 177 -2.86 -1.79 11.14
N MET A 178 -3.60 -1.29 10.16
CA MET A 178 -5.02 -1.00 10.34
C MET A 178 -5.83 -2.29 10.49
N ALA A 179 -5.53 -3.35 9.73
CA ALA A 179 -6.22 -4.64 9.86
C ALA A 179 -6.05 -5.25 11.26
N LEU A 180 -4.86 -5.15 11.85
CA LEU A 180 -4.58 -5.57 13.23
C LEU A 180 -5.39 -4.74 14.24
N GLY A 181 -5.53 -3.42 14.01
CA GLY A 181 -6.36 -2.55 14.84
C GLY A 181 -7.85 -2.92 14.76
N VAL A 182 -8.37 -3.13 13.55
CA VAL A 182 -9.75 -3.59 13.31
C VAL A 182 -10.01 -4.93 13.99
N SER A 183 -9.06 -5.87 13.90
CA SER A 183 -9.15 -7.18 14.55
C SER A 183 -9.36 -7.05 16.06
N LEU A 184 -8.63 -6.16 16.72
CA LEU A 184 -8.79 -5.91 18.17
C LEU A 184 -10.19 -5.35 18.50
N ALA A 185 -10.71 -4.45 17.65
CA ALA A 185 -12.07 -3.89 17.85
C ALA A 185 -13.13 -4.98 17.67
N CYS A 186 -13.05 -5.81 16.64
CA CYS A 186 -13.98 -6.91 16.38
C CYS A 186 -13.97 -7.94 17.53
N GLN A 187 -12.81 -8.34 18.00
CA GLN A 187 -12.67 -9.25 19.14
C GLN A 187 -13.26 -8.63 20.42
N SER A 188 -13.04 -7.34 20.66
CA SER A 188 -13.60 -6.62 21.81
C SER A 188 -15.14 -6.52 21.76
N ALA A 189 -15.70 -6.48 20.56
CA ALA A 189 -17.14 -6.52 20.31
C ALA A 189 -17.74 -7.94 20.39
N GLY A 190 -16.90 -8.97 20.57
CA GLY A 190 -17.31 -10.37 20.66
C GLY A 190 -17.57 -11.05 19.31
N LEU A 191 -17.15 -10.42 18.19
CA LEU A 191 -17.27 -11.00 16.86
C LEU A 191 -16.18 -12.07 16.63
N LYS A 192 -16.55 -13.14 15.96
CA LYS A 192 -15.65 -14.19 15.53
C LYS A 192 -15.19 -13.91 14.10
N ILE A 193 -13.90 -13.62 13.97
CA ILE A 193 -13.28 -13.39 12.67
C ILE A 193 -13.30 -14.70 11.88
N ASN A 194 -13.57 -14.62 10.57
CA ASN A 194 -13.82 -15.72 9.63
C ASN A 194 -15.18 -16.44 9.80
N GLU A 195 -15.95 -16.16 10.89
CA GLU A 195 -17.31 -16.65 11.06
C GLU A 195 -18.34 -15.51 10.92
N ASP A 196 -18.20 -14.45 11.70
CA ASP A 196 -19.14 -13.32 11.70
C ASP A 196 -18.69 -12.21 10.72
N VAL A 197 -17.40 -11.94 10.64
CA VAL A 197 -16.78 -10.89 9.84
C VAL A 197 -15.45 -11.33 9.25
N TYR A 198 -15.12 -10.83 8.06
CA TYR A 198 -13.82 -10.97 7.44
C TYR A 198 -12.99 -9.68 7.57
N ILE A 199 -11.67 -9.82 7.74
CA ILE A 199 -10.74 -8.69 7.82
C ILE A 199 -9.61 -8.94 6.83
N ILE A 200 -9.42 -8.00 5.91
CA ILE A 200 -8.41 -8.06 4.85
C ILE A 200 -7.46 -6.88 5.02
N GLY A 201 -6.16 -7.18 5.07
CA GLY A 201 -5.07 -6.20 5.09
C GLY A 201 -4.32 -6.12 3.77
N VAL A 202 -3.30 -5.30 3.75
CA VAL A 202 -2.28 -5.20 2.71
C VAL A 202 -0.96 -4.94 3.43
N ASP A 203 0.11 -5.48 3.00
CA ASP A 203 1.55 -5.34 3.26
C ASP A 203 2.24 -6.71 3.32
N GLY A 204 1.65 -7.70 4.03
CA GLY A 204 2.29 -8.99 4.28
C GLY A 204 3.27 -8.94 5.45
N MET A 205 2.91 -8.26 6.54
CA MET A 205 3.73 -8.25 7.76
C MET A 205 3.76 -9.63 8.41
N TYR A 206 4.90 -10.02 9.01
CA TYR A 206 4.98 -11.27 9.79
C TYR A 206 3.92 -11.37 10.88
N GLU A 207 3.62 -10.24 11.58
CA GLU A 207 2.58 -10.21 12.61
C GLU A 207 1.20 -10.55 12.01
N THR A 208 0.92 -10.09 10.79
CA THR A 208 -0.33 -10.39 10.10
C THR A 208 -0.38 -11.83 9.62
N PHE A 209 0.74 -12.39 9.15
CA PHE A 209 0.81 -13.82 8.81
C PHE A 209 0.55 -14.68 10.04
N ASP A 210 1.12 -14.35 11.21
CA ASP A 210 0.84 -15.04 12.45
C ASP A 210 -0.62 -14.87 12.89
N ALA A 211 -1.22 -13.70 12.68
CA ALA A 211 -2.63 -13.44 12.95
C ALA A 211 -3.56 -14.24 12.01
N ILE A 212 -3.18 -14.44 10.75
CA ILE A 212 -3.90 -15.32 9.81
C ILE A 212 -3.84 -16.77 10.30
N LYS A 213 -2.68 -17.27 10.70
CA LYS A 213 -2.53 -18.62 11.29
C LYS A 213 -3.35 -18.79 12.57
N ALA A 214 -3.48 -17.75 13.36
CA ALA A 214 -4.29 -17.72 14.57
C ALA A 214 -5.80 -17.53 14.31
N GLY A 215 -6.20 -17.22 13.06
CA GLY A 215 -7.59 -16.98 12.69
C GLY A 215 -8.13 -15.62 13.16
N THR A 216 -7.27 -14.66 13.48
CA THR A 216 -7.64 -13.30 13.93
C THR A 216 -7.54 -12.24 12.83
N ILE A 217 -7.06 -12.60 11.65
CA ILE A 217 -7.16 -11.88 10.38
C ILE A 217 -7.51 -12.89 9.30
N SER A 218 -8.23 -12.48 8.26
CA SER A 218 -8.71 -13.39 7.23
C SER A 218 -7.72 -13.54 6.08
N ALA A 219 -7.20 -12.43 5.60
CA ALA A 219 -6.24 -12.37 4.50
C ALA A 219 -5.43 -11.08 4.52
N THR A 220 -4.31 -11.09 3.83
CA THR A 220 -3.55 -9.89 3.44
C THR A 220 -3.03 -10.04 2.02
N ILE A 221 -2.74 -8.93 1.36
CA ILE A 221 -2.05 -8.90 0.08
C ILE A 221 -0.62 -8.43 0.36
N THR A 222 0.40 -9.12 -0.16
CA THR A 222 1.78 -8.65 0.05
C THR A 222 1.99 -7.28 -0.61
N CYS A 223 2.84 -6.45 -0.02
CA CYS A 223 3.35 -5.19 -0.55
C CYS A 223 4.73 -4.96 0.06
N THR A 224 5.71 -5.71 -0.41
CA THR A 224 7.03 -5.74 0.23
C THR A 224 7.79 -4.42 0.07
N PRO A 225 8.43 -3.89 1.13
CA PRO A 225 9.37 -2.77 1.00
C PRO A 225 10.78 -3.22 0.53
N LYS A 226 11.02 -4.53 0.34
CA LYS A 226 12.32 -5.15 0.12
C LYS A 226 12.69 -5.23 -1.37
N PHE A 227 12.69 -4.12 -2.09
CA PHE A 227 13.05 -4.04 -3.52
C PHE A 227 14.13 -2.98 -3.80
N ALA A 228 15.06 -2.80 -2.86
CA ALA A 228 16.16 -1.84 -3.04
C ALA A 228 17.14 -2.29 -4.13
N ASP A 229 17.37 -3.59 -4.28
CA ASP A 229 18.27 -4.12 -5.29
C ASP A 229 17.75 -3.84 -6.71
N GLU A 230 16.46 -4.01 -6.95
CA GLU A 230 15.78 -3.72 -8.22
C GLU A 230 15.91 -2.23 -8.59
N VAL A 231 15.78 -1.34 -7.62
CA VAL A 231 15.97 0.11 -7.83
C VAL A 231 17.42 0.42 -8.20
N PHE A 232 18.41 -0.20 -7.54
CA PHE A 232 19.82 0.00 -7.86
C PHE A 232 20.18 -0.60 -9.21
N ASP A 233 19.64 -1.77 -9.57
CA ASP A 233 19.83 -2.37 -10.90
C ASP A 233 19.32 -1.43 -12.00
N GLY A 234 18.15 -0.80 -11.79
CA GLY A 234 17.63 0.21 -12.69
C GLY A 234 18.49 1.48 -12.78
N ILE A 235 19.07 1.94 -11.65
CA ILE A 235 20.02 3.05 -11.66
C ILE A 235 21.24 2.69 -12.53
N GLU A 236 21.82 1.51 -12.33
CA GLU A 236 23.01 1.04 -13.07
C GLU A 236 22.74 0.87 -14.57
N ALA A 237 21.59 0.28 -14.92
CA ALA A 237 21.14 0.13 -16.31
C ALA A 237 20.95 1.51 -16.98
N GLY A 238 20.30 2.45 -16.32
CA GLY A 238 20.14 3.82 -16.81
C GLY A 238 21.48 4.56 -16.98
N MET A 239 22.41 4.39 -16.05
CA MET A 239 23.75 4.95 -16.16
C MET A 239 24.56 4.32 -17.31
N ALA A 240 24.33 3.07 -17.63
CA ALA A 240 24.91 2.38 -18.80
C ALA A 240 24.26 2.83 -20.13
N GLY A 241 23.22 3.67 -20.09
CA GLY A 241 22.50 4.17 -21.27
C GLY A 241 21.43 3.22 -21.78
N GLU A 242 21.01 2.26 -20.98
CA GLU A 242 19.89 1.38 -21.30
C GLU A 242 18.56 2.14 -21.17
N LYS A 243 17.60 1.81 -22.04
CA LYS A 243 16.27 2.36 -21.94
C LYS A 243 15.49 1.59 -20.88
N LEU A 244 15.08 2.30 -19.83
CA LEU A 244 14.22 1.74 -18.79
C LEU A 244 12.74 1.77 -19.22
N ASP A 245 11.96 0.80 -18.75
CA ASP A 245 10.51 0.87 -18.80
C ASP A 245 10.02 1.96 -17.83
N THR A 246 8.83 2.45 -18.06
CA THR A 246 8.25 3.54 -17.26
C THR A 246 7.75 3.08 -15.89
N PHE A 247 7.47 1.78 -15.76
CA PHE A 247 6.99 1.15 -14.53
C PHE A 247 7.54 -0.28 -14.39
N TYR A 248 8.02 -0.59 -13.20
CA TYR A 248 8.42 -1.93 -12.80
C TYR A 248 7.55 -2.37 -11.62
N ALA A 249 6.61 -3.28 -11.90
CA ALA A 249 5.76 -3.86 -10.87
C ALA A 249 6.55 -4.82 -9.98
N ILE A 250 6.43 -4.63 -8.67
CA ILE A 250 6.81 -5.65 -7.68
C ILE A 250 5.66 -6.65 -7.59
N GLU A 251 5.98 -7.93 -7.66
CA GLU A 251 4.96 -8.98 -7.64
C GLU A 251 4.37 -9.15 -6.24
N ASP A 252 3.06 -8.99 -6.14
CA ASP A 252 2.32 -9.17 -4.91
C ASP A 252 1.36 -10.34 -5.02
N VAL A 253 1.11 -11.00 -3.88
CA VAL A 253 0.23 -12.17 -3.81
C VAL A 253 -0.77 -12.07 -2.66
N PRO A 254 -2.01 -12.55 -2.83
CA PRO A 254 -2.94 -12.71 -1.74
C PRO A 254 -2.52 -13.89 -0.84
N VAL A 255 -2.52 -13.65 0.47
CA VAL A 255 -2.16 -14.63 1.49
C VAL A 255 -3.30 -14.79 2.48
N ASP A 256 -3.75 -16.03 2.67
CA ASP A 256 -4.75 -16.43 3.65
C ASP A 256 -4.35 -17.72 4.36
N ALA A 257 -5.25 -18.29 5.17
CA ALA A 257 -4.98 -19.51 5.93
C ALA A 257 -4.63 -20.73 5.06
N THR A 258 -4.93 -20.72 3.76
CA THR A 258 -4.66 -21.85 2.85
C THR A 258 -3.24 -21.86 2.31
N ASN A 259 -2.55 -20.71 2.31
CA ASN A 259 -1.23 -20.57 1.68
C ASN A 259 -0.20 -19.78 2.52
N VAL A 260 -0.56 -19.34 3.73
CA VAL A 260 0.33 -18.51 4.57
C VAL A 260 1.64 -19.22 4.95
N ASP A 261 1.64 -20.53 5.10
CA ASP A 261 2.87 -21.28 5.40
C ASP A 261 3.84 -21.31 4.21
N GLU A 262 3.32 -21.38 2.98
CA GLU A 262 4.12 -21.36 1.76
C GLU A 262 4.70 -19.97 1.45
N ASN A 263 3.97 -18.91 1.84
CA ASN A 263 4.32 -17.53 1.57
C ASN A 263 4.97 -16.81 2.77
N TYR A 264 5.24 -17.52 3.87
CA TYR A 264 5.72 -16.89 5.11
C TYR A 264 7.02 -16.10 4.92
N ASP A 265 7.94 -16.59 4.07
CA ASP A 265 9.23 -15.93 3.80
C ASP A 265 9.10 -14.60 3.01
N LEU A 266 7.94 -14.30 2.43
CA LEU A 266 7.65 -13.01 1.79
C LEU A 266 7.43 -11.89 2.82
N GLY A 267 7.15 -12.25 4.07
CA GLY A 267 6.87 -11.30 5.15
C GLY A 267 8.05 -10.40 5.54
N PHE A 268 7.75 -9.30 6.24
CA PHE A 268 8.74 -8.35 6.76
C PHE A 268 8.34 -7.78 8.13
#